data_2a657d00094d7f5d1d236cdd462dfc67
#
_entry.id   2a657d00094d7f5d1d236cdd462dfc67
#
_cell.length_a   1.000
_cell.length_b   1.000
_cell.length_c   1.000
_cell.angle_alpha   90.00
_cell.angle_beta   90.00
_cell.angle_gamma   90.00
#
_symmetry.space_group_name_H-M   'P 1'
#
loop_
_entity.id
_entity.type
_entity.pdbx_description
1 polymer ?
#
loop_
_entity_poly.entity_id
_entity_poly.type
_entity_poly.pdbx_seq_one_letter_code
_entity_poly.pdbx_strand_id
1 'polypeptide(L)'
;MQLQKLVNMFGGDLTRRYGQKVHKLTLHGGFSCPNRDGTIGRGGCTFCNVASFADEAQQHRSIAEQLAHQANLVNRAKRYLAYFQAYTSTFAEVQVLRSMYQQAVSQANIVGLCVGTRPDCVPDAVLDLLCEYKDQGYEVWLELGLQTAHDKTLHRINRGHDFACYQRTTQLARQRGLKVCSHLIVGLPGEGQAECLQTLERVVETSVDGIKLHPLHIVKGSIMAKAWEAGRLNGIELEDYTLTAGEMIRHTPPEVIYHRISASARRCLLRCGAKIDGREWSSWIAI
;
A
#
# COMPACT_ATOMS: atom_id res chain seq x y z
N MET A 1 4.61 -16.22 21.23
CA MET A 1 3.47 -15.28 21.37
C MET A 1 2.96 -14.95 19.98
N GLN A 2 1.64 -14.95 19.70
CA GLN A 2 1.15 -14.65 18.35
C GLN A 2 1.20 -13.14 18.07
N LEU A 3 1.81 -12.73 16.96
CA LEU A 3 1.92 -11.34 16.53
C LEU A 3 0.60 -10.55 16.63
N GLN A 4 -0.51 -11.20 16.31
CA GLN A 4 -1.87 -10.62 16.36
C GLN A 4 -2.31 -10.18 17.77
N LYS A 5 -1.60 -10.60 18.83
CA LYS A 5 -1.86 -10.13 20.20
C LYS A 5 -1.05 -8.89 20.57
N LEU A 6 0.00 -8.61 19.81
CA LEU A 6 0.92 -7.50 20.04
C LEU A 6 0.67 -6.32 19.11
N VAL A 7 0.08 -6.57 17.95
CA VAL A 7 -0.07 -5.59 16.87
C VAL A 7 -1.51 -5.54 16.42
N ASN A 8 -2.07 -4.34 16.30
CA ASN A 8 -3.41 -4.14 15.77
C ASN A 8 -3.39 -4.38 14.25
N MET A 9 -3.65 -5.63 13.86
CA MET A 9 -3.61 -6.05 12.47
C MET A 9 -4.96 -5.84 11.79
N PHE A 10 -4.97 -5.33 10.56
CA PHE A 10 -6.16 -5.03 9.76
C PHE A 10 -7.14 -6.22 9.64
N GLY A 11 -6.61 -7.42 9.40
CA GLY A 11 -7.45 -8.62 9.35
C GLY A 11 -8.16 -8.94 10.68
N GLY A 12 -7.48 -8.69 11.81
CA GLY A 12 -8.06 -8.82 13.16
C GLY A 12 -9.13 -7.76 13.43
N ASP A 13 -8.84 -6.51 13.08
CA ASP A 13 -9.77 -5.39 13.22
C ASP A 13 -11.06 -5.63 12.40
N LEU A 14 -10.92 -5.99 11.13
CA LEU A 14 -12.06 -6.33 10.28
C LEU A 14 -12.86 -7.50 10.84
N THR A 15 -12.20 -8.53 11.37
CA THR A 15 -12.89 -9.68 11.97
C THR A 15 -13.70 -9.28 13.21
N ARG A 16 -13.16 -8.39 14.06
CA ARG A 16 -13.89 -7.86 15.22
C ARG A 16 -15.14 -7.06 14.81
N ARG A 17 -15.01 -6.20 13.77
CA ARG A 17 -16.11 -5.32 13.32
C ARG A 17 -17.19 -6.03 12.51
N TYR A 18 -16.81 -7.02 11.71
CA TYR A 18 -17.74 -7.73 10.82
C TYR A 18 -18.19 -9.10 11.34
N GLY A 19 -17.65 -9.57 12.49
CA GLY A 19 -17.96 -10.90 13.04
C GLY A 19 -17.41 -12.08 12.23
N GLN A 20 -16.73 -11.80 11.11
CA GLN A 20 -16.17 -12.80 10.22
C GLN A 20 -14.96 -12.24 9.45
N LYS A 21 -14.19 -13.13 8.83
CA LYS A 21 -13.04 -12.74 8.02
C LYS A 21 -13.48 -11.94 6.79
N VAL A 22 -12.84 -10.78 6.59
CA VAL A 22 -12.93 -9.96 5.39
C VAL A 22 -11.59 -9.98 4.68
N HIS A 23 -11.57 -10.23 3.38
CA HIS A 23 -10.34 -10.31 2.60
C HIS A 23 -10.28 -9.23 1.52
N LYS A 24 -9.07 -8.69 1.27
CA LYS A 24 -8.87 -7.76 0.14
C LYS A 24 -8.73 -8.56 -1.16
N LEU A 25 -9.57 -8.25 -2.15
CA LEU A 25 -9.43 -8.75 -3.52
C LEU A 25 -8.78 -7.66 -4.37
N THR A 26 -7.60 -7.94 -4.91
CA THR A 26 -6.81 -6.97 -5.66
C THR A 26 -7.34 -6.79 -7.07
N LEU A 27 -7.58 -5.56 -7.48
CA LEU A 27 -8.11 -5.18 -8.79
C LEU A 27 -7.10 -4.40 -9.62
N HIS A 28 -7.14 -4.61 -10.91
CA HIS A 28 -6.45 -3.84 -11.91
C HIS A 28 -7.45 -2.95 -12.66
N GLY A 29 -7.39 -1.63 -12.43
CA GLY A 29 -8.32 -0.68 -13.04
C GLY A 29 -7.88 -0.13 -14.39
N GLY A 30 -6.80 -0.64 -14.99
CA GLY A 30 -6.28 -0.11 -16.26
C GLY A 30 -5.67 1.30 -16.15
N PHE A 31 -5.41 1.77 -14.93
CA PHE A 31 -4.82 3.09 -14.68
C PHE A 31 -3.40 3.21 -15.19
N SER A 32 -2.95 4.45 -15.46
CA SER A 32 -1.55 4.79 -15.65
C SER A 32 -0.92 5.34 -14.36
N CYS A 33 0.32 5.79 -14.46
CA CYS A 33 0.99 6.50 -13.38
C CYS A 33 1.61 7.78 -13.94
N PRO A 34 1.22 8.97 -13.45
CA PRO A 34 1.68 10.25 -14.00
C PRO A 34 3.20 10.45 -13.87
N ASN A 35 3.85 9.69 -12.98
CA ASN A 35 5.31 9.65 -12.87
C ASN A 35 5.98 8.73 -13.92
N ARG A 36 5.19 8.07 -14.80
CA ARG A 36 5.66 7.19 -15.88
C ARG A 36 5.26 7.67 -17.25
N ASP A 37 4.02 8.15 -17.40
CA ASP A 37 3.43 8.52 -18.70
C ASP A 37 3.87 9.89 -19.22
N GLY A 38 4.61 10.65 -18.43
CA GLY A 38 5.14 11.96 -18.79
C GLY A 38 4.32 13.14 -18.26
N THR A 39 3.22 12.90 -17.59
CA THR A 39 2.37 13.98 -17.02
C THR A 39 3.10 14.75 -15.91
N ILE A 40 3.74 14.05 -14.98
CA ILE A 40 4.56 14.64 -13.90
C ILE A 40 6.03 14.28 -14.10
N GLY A 41 6.31 13.03 -14.50
CA GLY A 41 7.66 12.51 -14.68
C GLY A 41 7.72 11.35 -15.65
N ARG A 42 8.93 10.90 -15.97
CA ARG A 42 9.17 9.75 -16.83
C ARG A 42 9.92 8.65 -16.10
N GLY A 43 9.67 7.39 -16.49
CA GLY A 43 10.37 6.22 -15.96
C GLY A 43 9.81 5.68 -14.64
N GLY A 44 9.06 6.48 -13.88
CA GLY A 44 8.49 6.08 -12.59
C GLY A 44 9.48 6.09 -11.44
N CYS A 45 9.05 5.63 -10.28
CA CYS A 45 9.92 5.48 -9.11
C CYS A 45 11.02 4.44 -9.38
N THR A 46 12.23 4.68 -8.87
CA THR A 46 13.41 3.88 -9.16
C THR A 46 13.31 2.42 -8.71
N PHE A 47 12.47 2.14 -7.71
CA PHE A 47 12.20 0.81 -7.17
C PHE A 47 11.05 0.08 -7.88
N CYS A 48 10.24 0.79 -8.68
CA CYS A 48 8.94 0.29 -9.13
C CYS A 48 9.02 -0.55 -10.41
N ASN A 49 8.47 -1.75 -10.33
CA ASN A 49 8.02 -2.54 -11.47
C ASN A 49 6.65 -3.14 -11.12
N VAL A 50 5.58 -2.67 -11.78
CA VAL A 50 4.19 -3.05 -11.47
C VAL A 50 3.96 -4.55 -11.66
N ALA A 51 4.58 -5.17 -12.66
CA ALA A 51 4.50 -6.62 -12.89
C ALA A 51 4.96 -7.47 -11.69
N SER A 52 5.73 -6.89 -10.75
CA SER A 52 6.19 -7.61 -9.56
C SER A 52 5.09 -7.87 -8.52
N PHE A 53 4.00 -7.11 -8.54
CA PHE A 53 2.90 -7.21 -7.56
C PHE A 53 1.50 -7.20 -8.16
N ALA A 54 1.33 -6.78 -9.41
CA ALA A 54 0.06 -6.79 -10.13
C ALA A 54 0.11 -7.77 -11.30
N ASP A 55 -1.05 -8.34 -11.63
CA ASP A 55 -1.21 -9.18 -12.83
C ASP A 55 -1.75 -8.31 -13.96
N GLU A 56 -0.87 -7.92 -14.88
CA GLU A 56 -1.25 -7.07 -16.02
C GLU A 56 -2.30 -7.73 -16.93
N ALA A 57 -2.39 -9.06 -16.95
CA ALA A 57 -3.44 -9.75 -17.70
C ALA A 57 -4.85 -9.45 -17.16
N GLN A 58 -4.96 -9.05 -15.89
CA GLN A 58 -6.25 -8.69 -15.31
C GLN A 58 -6.85 -7.40 -15.88
N GLN A 59 -6.04 -6.50 -16.44
CA GLN A 59 -6.53 -5.24 -17.02
C GLN A 59 -7.54 -5.44 -18.17
N HIS A 60 -7.53 -6.61 -18.82
CA HIS A 60 -8.43 -6.95 -19.91
C HIS A 60 -9.74 -7.58 -19.43
N ARG A 61 -9.88 -7.85 -18.12
CA ARG A 61 -11.09 -8.37 -17.50
C ARG A 61 -11.91 -7.25 -16.89
N SER A 62 -13.23 -7.38 -16.93
CA SER A 62 -14.13 -6.49 -16.19
C SER A 62 -13.87 -6.58 -14.68
N ILE A 63 -14.23 -5.55 -13.93
CA ILE A 63 -14.12 -5.53 -12.45
C ILE A 63 -14.87 -6.72 -11.82
N ALA A 64 -16.06 -7.05 -12.34
CA ALA A 64 -16.84 -8.18 -11.87
C ALA A 64 -16.12 -9.52 -12.08
N GLU A 65 -15.54 -9.74 -13.25
CA GLU A 65 -14.77 -10.97 -13.55
C GLU A 65 -13.52 -11.10 -12.69
N GLN A 66 -12.81 -9.99 -12.45
CA GLN A 66 -11.65 -9.98 -11.56
C GLN A 66 -12.05 -10.35 -10.13
N LEU A 67 -13.13 -9.77 -9.60
CA LEU A 67 -13.64 -10.07 -8.27
C LEU A 67 -14.08 -11.51 -8.15
N ALA A 68 -14.87 -12.02 -9.09
CA ALA A 68 -15.34 -13.41 -9.11
C ALA A 68 -14.15 -14.39 -9.15
N HIS A 69 -13.18 -14.14 -10.02
CA HIS A 69 -11.98 -14.96 -10.11
C HIS A 69 -11.21 -15.03 -8.81
N GLN A 70 -10.95 -13.87 -8.17
CA GLN A 70 -10.19 -13.82 -6.93
C GLN A 70 -10.98 -14.36 -5.73
N ALA A 71 -12.29 -14.12 -5.66
CA ALA A 71 -13.13 -14.68 -4.61
C ALA A 71 -13.09 -16.22 -4.60
N ASN A 72 -13.05 -16.83 -5.78
CA ASN A 72 -12.92 -18.30 -5.93
C ASN A 72 -11.57 -18.84 -5.43
N LEU A 73 -10.51 -18.01 -5.39
CA LEU A 73 -9.21 -18.40 -4.86
C LEU A 73 -9.13 -18.26 -3.33
N VAL A 74 -10.08 -17.55 -2.71
CA VAL A 74 -10.07 -17.22 -1.27
C VAL A 74 -11.11 -18.07 -0.53
N ASN A 75 -10.73 -19.29 -0.16
CA ASN A 75 -11.64 -20.26 0.49
C ASN A 75 -11.99 -19.90 1.97
N ARG A 76 -11.41 -18.85 2.56
CA ARG A 76 -11.48 -18.56 4.01
C ARG A 76 -12.28 -17.33 4.37
N ALA A 77 -12.79 -16.57 3.41
CA ALA A 77 -13.58 -15.37 3.65
C ALA A 77 -14.85 -15.42 2.82
N LYS A 78 -15.93 -14.83 3.38
CA LYS A 78 -17.22 -14.68 2.70
C LYS A 78 -17.59 -13.23 2.49
N ARG A 79 -16.72 -12.28 2.93
CA ARG A 79 -16.86 -10.84 2.69
C ARG A 79 -15.53 -10.28 2.20
N TYR A 80 -15.60 -9.27 1.36
CA TYR A 80 -14.43 -8.78 0.66
C TYR A 80 -14.38 -7.26 0.63
N LEU A 81 -13.15 -6.73 0.57
CA LEU A 81 -12.86 -5.35 0.19
C LEU A 81 -12.30 -5.36 -1.24
N ALA A 82 -12.86 -4.56 -2.12
CA ALA A 82 -12.33 -4.34 -3.45
C ALA A 82 -11.11 -3.43 -3.35
N TYR A 83 -9.94 -3.92 -3.74
CA TYR A 83 -8.68 -3.21 -3.57
C TYR A 83 -8.07 -2.82 -4.93
N PHE A 84 -8.22 -1.56 -5.31
CA PHE A 84 -7.55 -0.99 -6.47
C PHE A 84 -6.10 -0.68 -6.11
N GLN A 85 -5.17 -1.47 -6.62
CA GLN A 85 -3.76 -1.41 -6.22
C GLN A 85 -2.81 -1.05 -7.36
N ALA A 86 -3.11 -1.45 -8.60
CA ALA A 86 -2.19 -1.30 -9.71
C ALA A 86 -2.08 0.17 -10.15
N TYR A 87 -0.85 0.66 -10.29
CA TYR A 87 -0.53 2.03 -10.71
C TYR A 87 -1.07 3.11 -9.77
N THR A 88 -1.74 4.15 -10.30
CA THR A 88 -2.29 5.27 -9.51
C THR A 88 -3.80 5.24 -9.66
N SER A 89 -4.47 4.58 -8.73
CA SER A 89 -5.88 4.18 -8.88
C SER A 89 -6.91 5.33 -8.71
N THR A 90 -6.43 6.57 -8.63
CA THR A 90 -7.24 7.80 -8.66
C THR A 90 -6.89 8.69 -9.84
N PHE A 91 -5.95 8.27 -10.70
CA PHE A 91 -5.50 9.05 -11.84
C PHE A 91 -6.34 8.76 -13.07
N ALA A 92 -7.56 9.25 -13.05
CA ALA A 92 -8.53 9.23 -14.15
C ALA A 92 -9.62 10.27 -13.89
N GLU A 93 -10.45 10.56 -14.87
CA GLU A 93 -11.64 11.38 -14.71
C GLU A 93 -12.58 10.82 -13.64
N VAL A 94 -13.16 11.68 -12.80
CA VAL A 94 -13.98 11.28 -11.64
C VAL A 94 -15.14 10.37 -12.04
N GLN A 95 -15.76 10.60 -13.22
CA GLN A 95 -16.86 9.77 -13.70
C GLN A 95 -16.41 8.36 -14.07
N VAL A 96 -15.18 8.20 -14.58
CA VAL A 96 -14.57 6.90 -14.83
C VAL A 96 -14.33 6.18 -13.51
N LEU A 97 -13.75 6.87 -12.51
CA LEU A 97 -13.53 6.33 -11.16
C LEU A 97 -14.86 5.90 -10.52
N ARG A 98 -15.89 6.75 -10.60
CA ARG A 98 -17.24 6.46 -10.10
C ARG A 98 -17.79 5.19 -10.70
N SER A 99 -17.73 5.05 -12.03
CA SER A 99 -18.19 3.85 -12.73
C SER A 99 -17.47 2.58 -12.25
N MET A 100 -16.15 2.65 -12.11
CA MET A 100 -15.34 1.50 -11.71
C MET A 100 -15.58 1.12 -10.24
N TYR A 101 -15.64 2.09 -9.33
CA TYR A 101 -15.89 1.85 -7.91
C TYR A 101 -17.31 1.32 -7.70
N GLN A 102 -18.29 1.87 -8.43
CA GLN A 102 -19.68 1.38 -8.40
C GLN A 102 -19.79 -0.06 -8.88
N GLN A 103 -19.11 -0.42 -9.98
CA GLN A 103 -19.05 -1.81 -10.45
C GLN A 103 -18.48 -2.75 -9.38
N ALA A 104 -17.48 -2.29 -8.62
CA ALA A 104 -16.89 -3.11 -7.57
C ALA A 104 -17.84 -3.28 -6.36
N VAL A 105 -18.43 -2.20 -5.84
CA VAL A 105 -19.28 -2.27 -4.64
C VAL A 105 -20.64 -2.92 -4.91
N SER A 106 -21.08 -2.94 -6.17
CA SER A 106 -22.32 -3.63 -6.57
C SER A 106 -22.19 -5.15 -6.58
N GLN A 107 -20.98 -5.70 -6.47
CA GLN A 107 -20.80 -7.14 -6.42
C GLN A 107 -21.17 -7.71 -5.05
N ALA A 108 -21.73 -8.90 -5.04
CA ALA A 108 -22.14 -9.57 -3.82
C ALA A 108 -20.96 -9.74 -2.84
N ASN A 109 -21.23 -9.53 -1.55
CA ASN A 109 -20.27 -9.70 -0.46
C ASN A 109 -19.10 -8.67 -0.44
N ILE A 110 -19.12 -7.65 -1.28
CA ILE A 110 -18.19 -6.52 -1.16
C ILE A 110 -18.72 -5.57 -0.06
N VAL A 111 -17.89 -5.35 0.95
CA VAL A 111 -18.21 -4.47 2.09
C VAL A 111 -17.57 -3.10 1.97
N GLY A 112 -16.74 -2.87 0.96
CA GLY A 112 -16.10 -1.57 0.75
C GLY A 112 -14.93 -1.58 -0.20
N LEU A 113 -14.22 -0.46 -0.20
CA LEU A 113 -13.13 -0.12 -1.12
C LEU A 113 -11.83 0.15 -0.36
N CYS A 114 -10.72 -0.31 -0.93
CA CYS A 114 -9.39 0.20 -0.62
C CYS A 114 -8.80 0.77 -1.92
N VAL A 115 -8.34 2.01 -1.91
CA VAL A 115 -7.84 2.69 -3.11
C VAL A 115 -6.39 3.09 -2.90
N GLY A 116 -5.49 2.36 -3.56
CA GLY A 116 -4.05 2.61 -3.52
C GLY A 116 -3.65 3.66 -4.54
N THR A 117 -3.03 4.75 -4.09
CA THR A 117 -2.68 5.86 -4.97
C THR A 117 -1.48 6.66 -4.49
N ARG A 118 -1.16 7.70 -5.23
CA ARG A 118 -0.15 8.72 -4.91
C ARG A 118 -0.82 9.89 -4.19
N PRO A 119 -0.15 10.53 -3.21
CA PRO A 119 -0.70 11.70 -2.54
C PRO A 119 -1.04 12.86 -3.48
N ASP A 120 -0.22 13.09 -4.51
CA ASP A 120 -0.38 14.15 -5.51
C ASP A 120 -1.45 13.87 -6.59
N CYS A 121 -2.16 12.76 -6.48
CA CYS A 121 -3.22 12.36 -7.41
C CYS A 121 -4.59 12.19 -6.70
N VAL A 122 -4.83 12.97 -5.65
CA VAL A 122 -6.08 12.92 -4.89
C VAL A 122 -6.68 14.33 -4.79
N PRO A 123 -7.26 14.86 -5.88
CA PRO A 123 -7.96 16.14 -5.84
C PRO A 123 -9.25 16.04 -5.00
N ASP A 124 -9.81 17.19 -4.61
CA ASP A 124 -11.03 17.27 -3.80
C ASP A 124 -12.19 16.44 -4.37
N ALA A 125 -12.40 16.47 -5.68
CA ALA A 125 -13.44 15.69 -6.33
C ALA A 125 -13.29 14.16 -6.16
N VAL A 126 -12.05 13.65 -5.99
CA VAL A 126 -11.80 12.24 -5.66
C VAL A 126 -12.09 11.97 -4.19
N LEU A 127 -11.71 12.89 -3.29
CA LEU A 127 -12.05 12.77 -1.87
C LEU A 127 -13.56 12.77 -1.68
N ASP A 128 -14.28 13.67 -2.36
CA ASP A 128 -15.74 13.76 -2.30
C ASP A 128 -16.40 12.48 -2.84
N LEU A 129 -15.90 11.91 -3.95
CA LEU A 129 -16.35 10.62 -4.47
C LEU A 129 -16.16 9.49 -3.44
N LEU A 130 -15.02 9.44 -2.76
CA LEU A 130 -14.79 8.42 -1.73
C LEU A 130 -15.71 8.61 -0.51
N CYS A 131 -16.05 9.86 -0.16
CA CYS A 131 -17.01 10.17 0.89
C CYS A 131 -18.41 9.66 0.54
N GLU A 132 -18.85 9.78 -0.70
CA GLU A 132 -20.15 9.25 -1.12
C GLU A 132 -20.29 7.74 -0.81
N TYR A 133 -19.24 6.94 -1.04
CA TYR A 133 -19.27 5.52 -0.68
C TYR A 133 -19.22 5.30 0.84
N LYS A 134 -18.43 6.08 1.56
CA LYS A 134 -18.39 6.03 3.04
C LYS A 134 -19.77 6.35 3.61
N ASP A 135 -20.45 7.38 3.10
CA ASP A 135 -21.75 7.83 3.59
C ASP A 135 -22.88 6.84 3.24
N GLN A 136 -22.69 6.00 2.22
CA GLN A 136 -23.54 4.84 1.93
C GLN A 136 -23.26 3.65 2.85
N GLY A 137 -22.32 3.76 3.80
CA GLY A 137 -22.00 2.72 4.78
C GLY A 137 -20.93 1.72 4.35
N TYR A 138 -20.26 1.95 3.22
CA TYR A 138 -19.12 1.12 2.82
C TYR A 138 -17.87 1.42 3.65
N GLU A 139 -17.05 0.40 3.87
CA GLU A 139 -15.70 0.55 4.42
C GLU A 139 -14.80 1.17 3.36
N VAL A 140 -14.30 2.39 3.58
CA VAL A 140 -13.46 3.10 2.60
C VAL A 140 -12.09 3.40 3.20
N TRP A 141 -11.05 2.98 2.50
CA TRP A 141 -9.65 3.25 2.82
C TRP A 141 -8.93 3.92 1.65
N LEU A 142 -8.37 5.09 1.91
CA LEU A 142 -7.42 5.74 1.01
C LEU A 142 -6.00 5.26 1.40
N GLU A 143 -5.34 4.50 0.53
CA GLU A 143 -4.00 3.96 0.76
C GLU A 143 -2.96 4.81 0.02
N LEU A 144 -2.23 5.66 0.75
CA LEU A 144 -1.28 6.61 0.18
C LEU A 144 0.13 6.04 0.14
N GLY A 145 0.70 5.97 -1.04
CA GLY A 145 2.09 5.58 -1.24
C GLY A 145 3.05 6.72 -0.90
N LEU A 146 3.37 6.95 0.36
CA LEU A 146 4.37 7.91 0.78
C LEU A 146 5.79 7.38 0.54
N GLN A 147 6.10 6.24 1.12
CA GLN A 147 7.36 5.47 1.14
C GLN A 147 8.31 5.91 2.26
N THR A 148 8.60 7.18 2.40
CA THR A 148 9.41 7.81 3.46
C THR A 148 8.96 9.25 3.65
N ALA A 149 9.25 9.84 4.82
CA ALA A 149 9.00 11.25 5.11
C ALA A 149 10.23 12.16 4.81
N HIS A 150 11.31 11.61 4.26
CA HIS A 150 12.52 12.35 3.93
C HIS A 150 12.52 12.81 2.47
N ASP A 151 12.34 14.09 2.21
CA ASP A 151 12.25 14.65 0.86
C ASP A 151 13.50 14.37 0.01
N LYS A 152 14.69 14.35 0.63
CA LYS A 152 15.94 13.96 -0.03
C LYS A 152 15.85 12.54 -0.59
N THR A 153 15.27 11.61 0.15
CA THR A 153 15.07 10.23 -0.30
C THR A 153 13.95 10.15 -1.33
N LEU A 154 12.83 10.85 -1.13
CA LEU A 154 11.75 10.94 -2.11
C LEU A 154 12.26 11.42 -3.48
N HIS A 155 13.12 12.45 -3.50
CA HIS A 155 13.79 12.91 -4.71
C HIS A 155 14.70 11.82 -5.30
N ARG A 156 15.55 11.18 -4.47
CA ARG A 156 16.49 10.12 -4.90
C ARG A 156 15.77 8.94 -5.54
N ILE A 157 14.60 8.54 -5.02
CA ILE A 157 13.82 7.44 -5.57
C ILE A 157 12.88 7.87 -6.71
N ASN A 158 12.99 9.11 -7.18
CA ASN A 158 12.14 9.69 -8.22
C ASN A 158 10.64 9.56 -7.87
N ARG A 159 10.27 9.95 -6.64
CA ARG A 159 8.88 9.79 -6.18
C ARG A 159 7.93 10.81 -6.82
N GLY A 160 8.42 12.02 -7.15
CA GLY A 160 7.69 13.07 -7.84
C GLY A 160 6.72 13.89 -6.97
N HIS A 161 6.69 13.64 -5.66
CA HIS A 161 6.04 14.47 -4.65
C HIS A 161 6.91 14.52 -3.39
N ASP A 162 6.66 15.50 -2.53
CA ASP A 162 7.30 15.70 -1.24
C ASP A 162 6.41 15.23 -0.06
N PHE A 163 6.95 15.32 1.15
CA PHE A 163 6.21 15.00 2.37
C PHE A 163 5.07 16.00 2.62
N ALA A 164 5.26 17.28 2.29
CA ALA A 164 4.22 18.29 2.48
C ALA A 164 2.96 18.00 1.62
N CYS A 165 3.13 17.48 0.41
CA CYS A 165 2.01 17.02 -0.41
C CYS A 165 1.25 15.86 0.26
N TYR A 166 1.96 14.87 0.79
CA TYR A 166 1.35 13.77 1.54
C TYR A 166 0.59 14.28 2.78
N GLN A 167 1.18 15.19 3.55
CA GLN A 167 0.59 15.75 4.76
C GLN A 167 -0.73 16.47 4.45
N ARG A 168 -0.75 17.34 3.43
CA ARG A 168 -1.98 18.03 2.99
C ARG A 168 -3.06 17.04 2.56
N THR A 169 -2.73 16.05 1.75
CA THR A 169 -3.70 15.06 1.26
C THR A 169 -4.27 14.23 2.40
N THR A 170 -3.43 13.80 3.33
CA THR A 170 -3.86 13.06 4.53
C THR A 170 -4.80 13.92 5.37
N GLN A 171 -4.45 15.18 5.63
CA GLN A 171 -5.28 16.11 6.39
C GLN A 171 -6.64 16.34 5.74
N LEU A 172 -6.69 16.58 4.43
CA LEU A 172 -7.94 16.78 3.69
C LEU A 172 -8.84 15.54 3.72
N ALA A 173 -8.25 14.34 3.59
CA ALA A 173 -8.97 13.07 3.70
C ALA A 173 -9.51 12.86 5.11
N ARG A 174 -8.71 13.11 6.14
CA ARG A 174 -9.10 12.97 7.55
C ARG A 174 -10.20 13.97 7.95
N GLN A 175 -10.13 15.21 7.49
CA GLN A 175 -11.19 16.22 7.72
C GLN A 175 -12.54 15.77 7.14
N ARG A 176 -12.55 14.98 6.08
CA ARG A 176 -13.76 14.37 5.50
C ARG A 176 -14.17 13.04 6.16
N GLY A 177 -13.44 12.60 7.19
CA GLY A 177 -13.71 11.35 7.91
C GLY A 177 -13.34 10.10 7.12
N LEU A 178 -12.51 10.21 6.08
CA LEU A 178 -11.96 9.07 5.37
C LEU A 178 -10.84 8.42 6.18
N LYS A 179 -10.76 7.09 6.13
CA LYS A 179 -9.63 6.35 6.72
C LYS A 179 -8.44 6.38 5.78
N VAL A 180 -7.27 6.70 6.33
CA VAL A 180 -6.00 6.77 5.58
C VAL A 180 -5.03 5.72 6.06
N CYS A 181 -4.43 5.00 5.10
CA CYS A 181 -3.33 4.06 5.34
C CYS A 181 -2.08 4.52 4.57
N SER A 182 -0.96 4.68 5.27
CA SER A 182 0.32 5.06 4.67
C SER A 182 1.16 3.86 4.32
N HIS A 183 1.65 3.80 3.07
CA HIS A 183 2.61 2.80 2.65
C HIS A 183 4.02 3.33 2.87
N LEU A 184 4.84 2.57 3.61
CA LEU A 184 6.23 2.89 3.95
C LEU A 184 7.16 1.77 3.49
N ILE A 185 8.35 2.14 3.04
CA ILE A 185 9.38 1.19 2.62
C ILE A 185 10.59 1.32 3.55
N VAL A 186 10.98 0.21 4.16
CA VAL A 186 12.18 0.08 4.98
C VAL A 186 13.34 -0.41 4.11
N GLY A 187 14.51 0.22 4.24
CA GLY A 187 15.71 -0.10 3.48
C GLY A 187 15.89 0.71 2.21
N LEU A 188 15.28 1.90 2.13
CA LEU A 188 15.54 2.84 1.04
C LEU A 188 17.00 3.33 1.07
N PRO A 189 17.60 3.63 -0.11
CA PRO A 189 19.01 4.05 -0.17
C PRO A 189 19.31 5.29 0.67
N GLY A 190 20.21 5.12 1.64
CA GLY A 190 20.66 6.19 2.55
C GLY A 190 19.74 6.41 3.76
N GLU A 191 18.82 5.48 4.01
CA GLU A 191 18.01 5.42 5.22
C GLU A 191 18.38 4.19 6.05
N GLY A 192 18.55 4.38 7.34
CA GLY A 192 18.68 3.34 8.35
C GLY A 192 17.47 3.31 9.28
N GLN A 193 17.62 2.66 10.42
CA GLN A 193 16.56 2.55 11.44
C GLN A 193 16.12 3.93 11.96
N ALA A 194 17.04 4.86 12.18
CA ALA A 194 16.73 6.19 12.69
C ALA A 194 15.79 6.97 11.74
N GLU A 195 16.10 6.97 10.44
CA GLU A 195 15.27 7.61 9.42
C GLU A 195 13.89 6.94 9.30
N CYS A 196 13.82 5.61 9.45
CA CYS A 196 12.55 4.89 9.46
C CYS A 196 11.68 5.27 10.67
N LEU A 197 12.27 5.44 11.85
CA LEU A 197 11.57 5.90 13.05
C LEU A 197 11.12 7.36 12.92
N GLN A 198 11.94 8.26 12.39
CA GLN A 198 11.54 9.64 12.10
C GLN A 198 10.40 9.70 11.06
N THR A 199 10.42 8.81 10.06
CA THR A 199 9.32 8.67 9.10
C THR A 199 8.04 8.22 9.81
N LEU A 200 8.12 7.25 10.70
CA LEU A 200 6.97 6.79 11.49
C LEU A 200 6.38 7.90 12.34
N GLU A 201 7.21 8.62 13.10
CA GLU A 201 6.80 9.75 13.95
C GLU A 201 6.03 10.79 13.14
N ARG A 202 6.63 11.29 12.05
CA ARG A 202 5.99 12.27 11.17
C ARG A 202 4.69 11.78 10.53
N VAL A 203 4.59 10.49 10.23
CA VAL A 203 3.36 9.88 9.69
C VAL A 203 2.27 9.77 10.76
N VAL A 204 2.61 9.36 11.97
CA VAL A 204 1.67 9.29 13.11
C VAL A 204 1.13 10.67 13.47
N GLU A 205 1.96 11.72 13.43
CA GLU A 205 1.55 13.12 13.63
C GLU A 205 0.45 13.57 12.63
N THR A 206 0.36 12.96 11.45
CA THR A 206 -0.73 13.25 10.49
C THR A 206 -2.05 12.56 10.85
N SER A 207 -2.12 11.86 11.97
CA SER A 207 -3.30 11.14 12.47
C SER A 207 -3.83 10.09 11.49
N VAL A 208 -2.92 9.31 10.87
CA VAL A 208 -3.32 8.19 10.00
C VAL A 208 -4.01 7.08 10.79
N ASP A 209 -4.94 6.37 10.14
CA ASP A 209 -5.62 5.21 10.74
C ASP A 209 -4.84 3.92 10.57
N GLY A 210 -3.94 3.87 9.59
CA GLY A 210 -3.21 2.66 9.31
C GLY A 210 -1.87 2.86 8.63
N ILE A 211 -1.04 1.82 8.76
CA ILE A 211 0.30 1.75 8.16
C ILE A 211 0.46 0.42 7.44
N LYS A 212 1.25 0.43 6.37
CA LYS A 212 1.61 -0.74 5.60
C LYS A 212 3.11 -0.71 5.35
N LEU A 213 3.85 -1.58 6.05
CA LEU A 213 5.30 -1.70 5.90
C LEU A 213 5.67 -2.66 4.78
N HIS A 214 6.71 -2.29 4.06
CA HIS A 214 7.33 -3.09 3.03
C HIS A 214 8.85 -3.09 3.21
N PRO A 215 9.55 -4.25 3.17
CA PRO A 215 10.97 -4.24 2.89
C PRO A 215 11.22 -3.74 1.46
N LEU A 216 12.30 -3.05 1.23
CA LEU A 216 12.72 -2.72 -0.13
C LEU A 216 12.99 -4.02 -0.90
N HIS A 217 12.21 -4.26 -1.94
CA HIS A 217 12.46 -5.32 -2.89
C HIS A 217 13.10 -4.77 -4.15
N ILE A 218 14.29 -5.24 -4.48
CA ILE A 218 14.95 -4.95 -5.76
C ILE A 218 14.41 -5.92 -6.79
N VAL A 219 13.60 -5.40 -7.71
CA VAL A 219 12.87 -6.21 -8.68
C VAL A 219 13.39 -5.98 -10.10
N LYS A 220 13.46 -7.04 -10.89
CA LYS A 220 13.88 -7.02 -12.29
C LYS A 220 13.16 -5.92 -13.07
N GLY A 221 13.88 -5.18 -13.91
CA GLY A 221 13.34 -4.10 -14.74
C GLY A 221 13.19 -2.76 -14.02
N SER A 222 13.49 -2.68 -12.73
CA SER A 222 13.58 -1.41 -12.00
C SER A 222 14.96 -0.75 -12.21
N ILE A 223 15.04 0.57 -11.99
CA ILE A 223 16.32 1.30 -12.01
C ILE A 223 17.23 0.79 -10.88
N MET A 224 16.66 0.47 -9.72
CA MET A 224 17.41 -0.09 -8.60
C MET A 224 18.03 -1.46 -8.91
N ALA A 225 17.39 -2.28 -9.75
CA ALA A 225 17.98 -3.55 -10.18
C ALA A 225 19.28 -3.34 -10.95
N LYS A 226 19.32 -2.36 -11.85
CA LYS A 226 20.55 -2.00 -12.59
C LYS A 226 21.66 -1.49 -11.66
N ALA A 227 21.28 -0.71 -10.62
CA ALA A 227 22.25 -0.22 -9.65
C ALA A 227 22.80 -1.36 -8.78
N TRP A 228 21.97 -2.31 -8.39
CA TRP A 228 22.34 -3.49 -7.62
C TRP A 228 23.23 -4.45 -8.45
N GLU A 229 22.86 -4.72 -9.70
CA GLU A 229 23.65 -5.53 -10.63
C GLU A 229 25.05 -4.93 -10.88
N ALA A 230 25.16 -3.61 -10.80
CA ALA A 230 26.44 -2.88 -10.91
C ALA A 230 27.20 -2.74 -9.58
N GLY A 231 26.76 -3.37 -8.50
CA GLY A 231 27.38 -3.30 -7.17
C GLY A 231 27.28 -1.91 -6.48
N ARG A 232 26.39 -1.03 -6.95
CA ARG A 232 26.21 0.34 -6.42
C ARG A 232 25.07 0.49 -5.42
N LEU A 233 24.33 -0.58 -5.18
CA LEU A 233 23.19 -0.63 -4.25
C LEU A 233 23.16 -2.01 -3.59
N ASN A 234 23.00 -2.03 -2.27
CA ASN A 234 22.71 -3.23 -1.50
C ASN A 234 21.22 -3.32 -1.20
N GLY A 235 20.67 -4.53 -1.14
CA GLY A 235 19.34 -4.77 -0.61
C GLY A 235 19.37 -4.83 0.92
N ILE A 236 18.21 -4.64 1.54
CA ILE A 236 18.08 -4.82 2.98
C ILE A 236 18.09 -6.32 3.32
N GLU A 237 18.86 -6.68 4.33
CA GLU A 237 18.87 -8.05 4.87
C GLU A 237 17.64 -8.30 5.75
N LEU A 238 17.28 -9.56 5.93
CA LEU A 238 16.11 -9.95 6.70
C LEU A 238 16.19 -9.50 8.15
N GLU A 239 17.35 -9.63 8.76
CA GLU A 239 17.60 -9.26 10.15
C GLU A 239 17.42 -7.75 10.36
N ASP A 240 18.05 -6.92 9.53
CA ASP A 240 17.95 -5.46 9.60
C ASP A 240 16.50 -4.98 9.41
N TYR A 241 15.79 -5.61 8.45
CA TYR A 241 14.37 -5.32 8.26
C TYR A 241 13.56 -5.67 9.49
N THR A 242 13.79 -6.85 10.08
CA THR A 242 13.02 -7.34 11.22
C THR A 242 13.25 -6.48 12.46
N LEU A 243 14.49 -6.10 12.73
CA LEU A 243 14.84 -5.19 13.82
C LEU A 243 14.17 -3.83 13.64
N THR A 244 14.31 -3.23 12.45
CA THR A 244 13.71 -1.92 12.15
C THR A 244 12.18 -1.95 12.21
N ALA A 245 11.55 -2.94 11.60
CA ALA A 245 10.09 -3.09 11.63
C ALA A 245 9.58 -3.35 13.07
N GLY A 246 10.32 -4.10 13.88
CA GLY A 246 10.02 -4.33 15.28
C GLY A 246 10.04 -3.04 16.09
N GLU A 247 11.06 -2.19 15.88
CA GLU A 247 11.13 -0.87 16.51
C GLU A 247 10.00 0.06 16.06
N MET A 248 9.71 0.11 14.75
CA MET A 248 8.58 0.88 14.26
C MET A 248 7.26 0.44 14.90
N ILE A 249 7.03 -0.86 15.05
CA ILE A 249 5.83 -1.38 15.69
C ILE A 249 5.76 -0.96 17.17
N ARG A 250 6.87 -1.03 17.92
CA ARG A 250 6.91 -0.61 19.32
C ARG A 250 6.59 0.88 19.55
N HIS A 251 6.95 1.72 18.60
CA HIS A 251 6.71 3.17 18.64
C HIS A 251 5.39 3.60 17.98
N THR A 252 4.62 2.66 17.45
CA THR A 252 3.32 2.95 16.84
C THR A 252 2.22 2.98 17.90
N PRO A 253 1.37 4.04 17.94
CA PRO A 253 0.21 4.08 18.82
C PRO A 253 -0.72 2.88 18.59
N PRO A 254 -1.32 2.31 19.67
CA PRO A 254 -2.08 1.06 19.59
C PRO A 254 -3.37 1.14 18.75
N GLU A 255 -3.89 2.33 18.51
CA GLU A 255 -5.03 2.59 17.66
C GLU A 255 -4.71 2.49 16.17
N VAL A 256 -3.44 2.67 15.77
CA VAL A 256 -3.02 2.59 14.37
C VAL A 256 -3.02 1.13 13.91
N ILE A 257 -3.66 0.89 12.77
CA ILE A 257 -3.89 -0.45 12.23
C ILE A 257 -2.79 -0.80 11.21
N TYR A 258 -2.09 -1.90 11.43
CA TYR A 258 -1.17 -2.42 10.43
C TYR A 258 -1.89 -3.22 9.35
N HIS A 259 -1.98 -2.67 8.14
CA HIS A 259 -2.55 -3.38 7.00
C HIS A 259 -1.66 -4.54 6.55
N ARG A 260 -0.35 -4.37 6.70
CA ARG A 260 0.68 -5.38 6.44
C ARG A 260 2.01 -4.94 7.04
N ILE A 261 2.79 -5.88 7.51
CA ILE A 261 4.15 -5.65 8.04
C ILE A 261 5.22 -6.40 7.23
N SER A 262 4.86 -6.98 6.11
CA SER A 262 5.77 -7.68 5.20
C SER A 262 5.31 -7.52 3.77
N ALA A 263 6.17 -7.81 2.81
CA ALA A 263 5.79 -7.83 1.41
C ALA A 263 6.33 -9.08 0.72
N SER A 264 5.64 -9.50 -0.34
CA SER A 264 6.13 -10.50 -1.26
C SER A 264 6.17 -9.92 -2.67
N ALA A 265 7.24 -10.20 -3.40
CA ALA A 265 7.32 -9.97 -4.83
C ALA A 265 7.24 -11.31 -5.57
N ARG A 266 6.81 -11.30 -6.83
CA ARG A 266 6.88 -12.52 -7.66
C ARG A 266 8.32 -13.03 -7.70
N ARG A 267 8.54 -14.28 -7.30
CA ARG A 267 9.89 -14.89 -7.15
C ARG A 267 10.75 -14.74 -8.41
N CYS A 268 10.14 -14.86 -9.60
CA CYS A 268 10.85 -14.72 -10.87
C CYS A 268 11.35 -13.29 -11.17
N LEU A 269 10.82 -12.29 -10.49
CA LEU A 269 11.17 -10.88 -10.65
C LEU A 269 12.01 -10.34 -9.48
N LEU A 270 12.03 -11.01 -8.33
CA LEU A 270 12.84 -10.59 -7.19
C LEU A 270 14.33 -10.84 -7.48
N ARG A 271 15.16 -9.82 -7.33
CA ARG A 271 16.63 -9.89 -7.45
C ARG A 271 17.29 -9.94 -6.08
N CYS A 272 16.91 -9.00 -5.20
CA CYS A 272 17.42 -8.89 -3.83
C CYS A 272 16.37 -8.29 -2.93
N GLY A 273 16.46 -8.53 -1.64
CA GLY A 273 15.60 -8.03 -0.58
C GLY A 273 15.27 -9.12 0.42
N ALA A 274 14.80 -8.73 1.59
CA ALA A 274 14.42 -9.64 2.66
C ALA A 274 13.40 -10.67 2.14
N LYS A 275 13.84 -11.91 1.96
CA LYS A 275 12.96 -13.03 1.59
C LYS A 275 12.20 -13.45 2.82
N ILE A 276 11.01 -12.92 2.96
CA ILE A 276 10.13 -13.25 4.08
C ILE A 276 9.18 -14.34 3.60
N ASP A 277 9.44 -15.56 3.99
CA ASP A 277 8.44 -16.63 3.91
C ASP A 277 7.44 -16.41 5.06
N GLY A 278 6.15 -16.33 4.75
CA GLY A 278 5.11 -16.03 5.72
C GLY A 278 5.01 -17.01 6.91
N ARG A 279 5.81 -18.08 6.92
CA ARG A 279 5.95 -19.03 8.02
C ARG A 279 7.05 -18.65 9.03
N GLU A 280 8.04 -17.87 8.62
CA GLU A 280 9.18 -17.50 9.49
C GLU A 280 8.89 -16.29 10.39
N TRP A 281 7.97 -15.43 10.01
CA TRP A 281 7.63 -14.23 10.78
C TRP A 281 7.08 -14.50 12.18
N SER A 282 6.37 -15.60 12.37
CA SER A 282 5.79 -15.94 13.67
C SER A 282 6.83 -16.31 14.73
N SER A 283 8.06 -16.68 14.30
CA SER A 283 9.15 -17.02 15.21
C SER A 283 10.07 -15.84 15.57
N TRP A 284 10.14 -14.78 14.72
CA TRP A 284 11.09 -13.68 14.91
C TRP A 284 10.52 -12.46 15.65
N ILE A 285 9.20 -12.25 15.67
CA ILE A 285 8.56 -11.15 16.41
C ILE A 285 8.18 -11.58 17.84
N ALA A 286 8.55 -12.76 18.23
CA ALA A 286 8.30 -13.31 19.58
C ALA A 286 9.42 -12.99 20.61
N ILE A 287 10.33 -12.02 20.33
CA ILE A 287 11.35 -11.56 21.26
C ILE A 287 10.91 -10.28 21.97
#